data_e75f7d60aff58f904f4e9db0157ba772
#
_entry.id   e75f7d60aff58f904f4e9db0157ba772
#
_cell.length_a   1.000
_cell.length_b   1.000
_cell.length_c   1.000
_cell.angle_alpha   90.00
_cell.angle_beta   90.00
_cell.angle_gamma   90.00
#
_symmetry.space_group_name_H-M   'P 1'
#
loop_
_entity.id
_entity.type
_entity.pdbx_description
1 polymer ?
#
loop_
_entity_poly.entity_id
_entity_poly.type
_entity_poly.pdbx_seq_one_letter_code
_entity_poly.pdbx_strand_id
1 'polypeptide(L)'
;DFKNVIVVSAIKGITNDLITLIYKIRKDEKDKYTFLEKNIFNVNSDLAKQLDLDLSFLEEDYNFLRLIINSSYLNLKDETKIVSMGETFTAKILNQYLLKYDHLTEFFDAVNFIKCNQKNLTLHNNGNFSVEKDIILGKLANKDMVVIPGFRGINSDEEICLMGRGGSDTTGSIIASELQSIKYQIWTDVSGIYSGDPNKMKNVHI
;
A
#
# COMPACT_ATOMS: atom_id res chain seq x y z
N ASP A 1 -8.38 12.22 23.99
CA ASP A 1 -8.41 10.97 23.24
C ASP A 1 -7.34 11.03 22.15
N PHE A 2 -6.56 9.95 22.00
CA PHE A 2 -5.53 9.87 20.98
C PHE A 2 -6.16 9.52 19.63
N LYS A 3 -5.68 10.18 18.57
CA LYS A 3 -6.03 9.84 17.18
C LYS A 3 -4.90 9.00 16.59
N ASN A 4 -5.24 8.01 15.78
CA ASN A 4 -4.28 7.08 15.21
C ASN A 4 -4.26 7.16 13.68
N VAL A 5 -3.06 7.14 13.12
CA VAL A 5 -2.83 6.92 11.69
C VAL A 5 -2.14 5.57 11.54
N ILE A 6 -2.77 4.66 10.81
CA ILE A 6 -2.27 3.31 10.59
C ILE A 6 -1.84 3.21 9.13
N VAL A 7 -0.54 3.10 8.89
CA VAL A 7 0.02 2.87 7.55
C VAL A 7 0.33 1.39 7.40
N VAL A 8 -0.14 0.78 6.32
CA VAL A 8 0.05 -0.64 6.08
C VAL A 8 0.87 -0.92 4.83
N SER A 9 1.61 -2.01 4.88
CA SER A 9 2.29 -2.63 3.74
C SER A 9 1.38 -3.67 3.09
N ALA A 10 1.71 -4.08 1.88
CA ALA A 10 1.12 -5.26 1.25
C ALA A 10 1.40 -6.52 2.07
N ILE A 11 0.53 -7.52 1.96
CA ILE A 11 0.81 -8.88 2.46
C ILE A 11 2.11 -9.36 1.82
N LYS A 12 2.93 -10.06 2.60
CA LYS A 12 4.24 -10.59 2.17
C LYS A 12 4.14 -11.36 0.86
N GLY A 13 4.89 -10.91 -0.14
CA GLY A 13 4.94 -11.52 -1.48
C GLY A 13 4.04 -10.83 -2.51
N ILE A 14 2.91 -10.24 -2.12
CA ILE A 14 1.91 -9.68 -3.05
C ILE A 14 2.50 -8.62 -3.99
N THR A 15 3.36 -7.72 -3.52
CA THR A 15 4.01 -6.71 -4.38
C THR A 15 4.84 -7.37 -5.49
N ASN A 16 5.58 -8.44 -5.17
CA ASN A 16 6.34 -9.20 -6.15
C ASN A 16 5.42 -9.94 -7.14
N ASP A 17 4.30 -10.48 -6.65
CA ASP A 17 3.32 -11.15 -7.50
C ASP A 17 2.62 -10.17 -8.44
N LEU A 18 2.35 -8.94 -8.01
CA LEU A 18 1.81 -7.88 -8.87
C LEU A 18 2.82 -7.47 -9.97
N ILE A 19 4.11 -7.38 -9.64
CA ILE A 19 5.18 -7.16 -10.64
C ILE A 19 5.25 -8.35 -11.63
N THR A 20 5.14 -9.57 -11.12
CA THR A 20 5.12 -10.78 -11.97
C THR A 20 3.90 -10.79 -12.87
N LEU A 21 2.73 -10.37 -12.38
CA LEU A 21 1.52 -10.24 -13.18
C LEU A 21 1.71 -9.26 -14.34
N ILE A 22 2.34 -8.10 -14.11
CA ILE A 22 2.67 -7.14 -15.16
C ILE A 22 3.52 -7.79 -16.26
N TYR A 23 4.56 -8.54 -15.84
CA TYR A 23 5.40 -9.28 -16.79
C TYR A 23 4.58 -10.27 -17.62
N LYS A 24 3.69 -11.06 -16.99
CA LYS A 24 2.82 -12.02 -17.66
C LYS A 24 1.84 -11.36 -18.64
N ILE A 25 1.30 -10.20 -18.29
CA ILE A 25 0.43 -9.42 -19.18
C ILE A 25 1.24 -8.95 -20.41
N ARG A 26 2.42 -8.35 -20.20
CA ARG A 26 3.30 -7.87 -21.26
C ARG A 26 3.74 -8.97 -22.24
N LYS A 27 3.89 -10.19 -21.75
CA LYS A 27 4.27 -11.37 -22.55
C LYS A 27 3.08 -12.16 -23.08
N ASP A 28 1.87 -11.74 -22.76
CA ASP A 28 0.62 -12.45 -23.07
C ASP A 28 0.66 -13.93 -22.64
N GLU A 29 1.21 -14.20 -21.46
CA GLU A 29 1.32 -15.57 -20.95
C GLU A 29 -0.07 -16.17 -20.70
N LYS A 30 -0.26 -17.42 -21.11
CA LYS A 30 -1.55 -18.12 -21.03
C LYS A 30 -2.05 -18.32 -19.60
N ASP A 31 -1.14 -18.38 -18.64
CA ASP A 31 -1.45 -18.63 -17.23
C ASP A 31 -1.70 -17.33 -16.43
N LYS A 32 -1.65 -16.14 -17.04
CA LYS A 32 -1.82 -14.85 -16.36
C LYS A 32 -3.11 -14.78 -15.53
N TYR A 33 -4.21 -15.34 -16.01
CA TYR A 33 -5.48 -15.38 -15.26
C TYR A 33 -5.41 -16.30 -14.05
N THR A 34 -4.87 -17.51 -14.24
CA THR A 34 -4.69 -18.45 -13.13
C THR A 34 -3.73 -17.88 -12.08
N PHE A 35 -2.70 -17.17 -12.52
CA PHE A 35 -1.76 -16.49 -11.64
C PHE A 35 -2.45 -15.39 -10.83
N LEU A 36 -3.24 -14.53 -11.47
CA LEU A 36 -4.02 -13.48 -10.80
C LEU A 36 -4.91 -14.06 -9.70
N GLU A 37 -5.68 -15.11 -10.04
CA GLU A 37 -6.59 -15.73 -9.08
C GLU A 37 -5.85 -16.37 -7.90
N LYS A 38 -4.82 -17.19 -8.16
CA LYS A 38 -4.13 -17.94 -7.11
C LYS A 38 -3.24 -17.10 -6.21
N ASN A 39 -2.46 -16.18 -6.80
CA ASN A 39 -1.39 -15.48 -6.11
C ASN A 39 -1.83 -14.14 -5.55
N ILE A 40 -2.90 -13.55 -6.10
CA ILE A 40 -3.35 -12.24 -5.68
C ILE A 40 -4.74 -12.31 -5.04
N PHE A 41 -5.76 -12.76 -5.79
CA PHE A 41 -7.13 -12.74 -5.27
C PHE A 41 -7.34 -13.72 -4.11
N ASN A 42 -6.90 -14.98 -4.25
CA ASN A 42 -7.09 -15.98 -3.19
C ASN A 42 -6.36 -15.59 -1.90
N VAL A 43 -5.13 -15.05 -1.99
CA VAL A 43 -4.36 -14.64 -0.80
C VAL A 43 -5.12 -13.57 0.00
N ASN A 44 -5.62 -12.54 -0.66
CA ASN A 44 -6.39 -11.47 0.00
C ASN A 44 -7.77 -11.95 0.46
N SER A 45 -8.43 -12.80 -0.34
CA SER A 45 -9.73 -13.37 -0.01
C SER A 45 -9.66 -14.32 1.19
N ASP A 46 -8.61 -15.12 1.27
CA ASP A 46 -8.43 -16.05 2.38
C ASP A 46 -8.14 -15.31 3.69
N LEU A 47 -7.35 -14.22 3.65
CA LEU A 47 -7.18 -13.35 4.80
C LEU A 47 -8.53 -12.74 5.24
N ALA A 48 -9.29 -12.18 4.32
CA ALA A 48 -10.59 -11.58 4.64
C ALA A 48 -11.57 -12.61 5.22
N LYS A 49 -11.60 -13.84 4.67
CA LYS A 49 -12.42 -14.95 5.20
C LYS A 49 -11.99 -15.37 6.61
N GLN A 50 -10.66 -15.46 6.88
CA GLN A 50 -10.15 -15.77 8.22
C GLN A 50 -10.57 -14.70 9.26
N LEU A 51 -10.77 -13.47 8.82
CA LEU A 51 -11.27 -12.36 9.62
C LEU A 51 -12.80 -12.27 9.64
N ASP A 52 -13.49 -13.22 8.99
CA ASP A 52 -14.95 -13.25 8.83
C ASP A 52 -15.48 -11.92 8.26
N LEU A 53 -14.92 -11.52 7.12
CA LEU A 53 -15.29 -10.33 6.35
C LEU A 53 -15.92 -10.72 5.02
N ASP A 54 -16.94 -9.99 4.60
CA ASP A 54 -17.43 -10.00 3.23
C ASP A 54 -16.40 -9.39 2.27
N LEU A 55 -16.38 -9.83 1.01
CA LEU A 55 -15.38 -9.41 0.02
C LEU A 55 -15.83 -8.25 -0.88
N SER A 56 -17.04 -7.78 -0.74
CA SER A 56 -17.65 -6.77 -1.61
C SER A 56 -16.82 -5.47 -1.68
N PHE A 57 -16.13 -5.12 -0.61
CA PHE A 57 -15.28 -3.93 -0.55
C PHE A 57 -14.00 -4.02 -1.41
N LEU A 58 -13.62 -5.20 -1.91
CA LEU A 58 -12.49 -5.42 -2.84
C LEU A 58 -12.95 -5.56 -4.30
N GLU A 59 -14.24 -5.62 -4.57
CA GLU A 59 -14.76 -5.98 -5.89
C GLU A 59 -14.36 -4.97 -6.98
N GLU A 60 -14.34 -3.68 -6.66
CA GLU A 60 -13.91 -2.64 -7.61
C GLU A 60 -12.43 -2.83 -8.01
N ASP A 61 -11.56 -3.10 -7.03
CA ASP A 61 -10.14 -3.32 -7.27
C ASP A 61 -9.90 -4.61 -8.07
N TYR A 62 -10.64 -5.67 -7.75
CA TYR A 62 -10.54 -6.94 -8.49
C TYR A 62 -11.04 -6.78 -9.93
N ASN A 63 -12.12 -6.03 -10.14
CA ASN A 63 -12.63 -5.74 -11.47
C ASN A 63 -11.63 -4.92 -12.30
N PHE A 64 -10.94 -3.95 -11.69
CA PHE A 64 -9.86 -3.25 -12.37
C PHE A 64 -8.76 -4.23 -12.84
N LEU A 65 -8.30 -5.16 -12.01
CA LEU A 65 -7.29 -6.15 -12.40
C LEU A 65 -7.81 -7.11 -13.48
N ARG A 66 -9.09 -7.55 -13.40
CA ARG A 66 -9.71 -8.39 -14.42
C ARG A 66 -9.83 -7.68 -15.78
N LEU A 67 -10.03 -6.37 -15.78
CA LEU A 67 -10.08 -5.59 -17.02
C LEU A 67 -8.67 -5.40 -17.60
N ILE A 68 -7.71 -4.98 -16.77
CA ILE A 68 -6.38 -4.64 -17.25
C ILE A 68 -5.58 -5.87 -17.73
N ILE A 69 -5.88 -7.06 -17.21
CA ILE A 69 -5.21 -8.32 -17.65
C ILE A 69 -5.45 -8.66 -19.11
N ASN A 70 -6.52 -8.12 -19.71
CA ASN A 70 -6.84 -8.25 -21.11
C ASN A 70 -6.17 -7.21 -22.01
N SER A 71 -5.48 -6.24 -21.44
CA SER A 71 -4.83 -5.19 -22.20
C SER A 71 -3.67 -5.75 -23.02
N SER A 72 -3.59 -5.35 -24.28
CA SER A 72 -2.45 -5.67 -25.15
C SER A 72 -1.21 -4.84 -24.82
N TYR A 73 -1.37 -3.77 -24.06
CA TYR A 73 -0.31 -2.85 -23.68
C TYR A 73 -0.59 -2.28 -22.28
N LEU A 74 0.44 -2.24 -21.45
CA LEU A 74 0.44 -1.54 -20.17
C LEU A 74 1.38 -0.35 -20.26
N ASN A 75 0.87 0.83 -19.99
CA ASN A 75 1.71 2.00 -19.79
C ASN A 75 2.21 2.05 -18.33
N LEU A 76 3.15 2.93 -18.05
CA LEU A 76 3.76 3.02 -16.73
C LEU A 76 2.77 3.45 -15.63
N LYS A 77 1.74 4.24 -15.98
CA LYS A 77 0.65 4.63 -15.08
C LYS A 77 -0.18 3.42 -14.63
N ASP A 78 -0.49 2.51 -15.56
CA ASP A 78 -1.16 1.25 -15.23
C ASP A 78 -0.29 0.40 -14.29
N GLU A 79 1.00 0.31 -14.58
CA GLU A 79 1.94 -0.50 -13.79
C GLU A 79 2.13 0.04 -12.37
N THR A 80 2.31 1.34 -12.19
CA THR A 80 2.43 1.93 -10.85
C THR A 80 1.14 1.73 -10.05
N LYS A 81 -0.02 1.83 -10.70
CA LYS A 81 -1.30 1.52 -10.06
C LYS A 81 -1.39 0.06 -9.66
N ILE A 82 -1.10 -0.88 -10.57
CA ILE A 82 -1.12 -2.32 -10.28
C ILE A 82 -0.19 -2.64 -9.08
N VAL A 83 1.08 -2.21 -9.13
CA VAL A 83 2.06 -2.53 -8.10
C VAL A 83 1.64 -2.02 -6.72
N SER A 84 0.98 -0.87 -6.64
CA SER A 84 0.52 -0.29 -5.36
C SER A 84 -0.79 -0.87 -4.82
N MET A 85 -1.42 -1.80 -5.52
CA MET A 85 -2.69 -2.38 -5.07
C MET A 85 -2.53 -3.31 -3.88
N GLY A 86 -1.35 -3.88 -3.66
CA GLY A 86 -1.09 -4.74 -2.51
C GLY A 86 -1.38 -4.03 -1.19
N GLU A 87 -0.89 -2.81 -1.03
CA GLU A 87 -1.14 -1.96 0.12
C GLU A 87 -2.62 -1.54 0.22
N THR A 88 -3.27 -1.31 -0.94
CA THR A 88 -4.71 -1.00 -0.98
C THR A 88 -5.55 -2.13 -0.43
N PHE A 89 -5.28 -3.37 -0.86
CA PHE A 89 -6.00 -4.55 -0.36
C PHE A 89 -5.85 -4.68 1.15
N THR A 90 -4.62 -4.62 1.66
CA THR A 90 -4.35 -4.72 3.10
C THR A 90 -5.03 -3.60 3.88
N ALA A 91 -4.97 -2.36 3.38
CA ALA A 91 -5.60 -1.21 4.05
C ALA A 91 -7.13 -1.35 4.10
N LYS A 92 -7.76 -1.76 3.01
CA LYS A 92 -9.22 -1.99 2.97
C LYS A 92 -9.64 -3.13 3.88
N ILE A 93 -8.89 -4.25 3.89
CA ILE A 93 -9.17 -5.40 4.79
C ILE A 93 -9.07 -4.95 6.25
N LEU A 94 -7.99 -4.27 6.63
CA LEU A 94 -7.81 -3.80 8.00
C LEU A 94 -8.91 -2.81 8.40
N ASN A 95 -9.25 -1.87 7.53
CA ASN A 95 -10.33 -0.92 7.80
C ASN A 95 -11.66 -1.62 8.04
N GLN A 96 -12.04 -2.60 7.22
CA GLN A 96 -13.26 -3.38 7.41
C GLN A 96 -13.23 -4.19 8.70
N TYR A 97 -12.07 -4.76 9.04
CA TYR A 97 -11.90 -5.46 10.31
C TYR A 97 -12.12 -4.54 11.51
N LEU A 98 -11.54 -3.35 11.50
CA LEU A 98 -11.72 -2.36 12.57
C LEU A 98 -13.18 -1.88 12.67
N LEU A 99 -13.86 -1.64 11.54
CA LEU A 99 -15.28 -1.28 11.51
C LEU A 99 -16.16 -2.38 12.12
N LYS A 100 -15.84 -3.66 11.92
CA LYS A 100 -16.54 -4.80 12.51
C LYS A 100 -16.53 -4.79 14.05
N TYR A 101 -15.52 -4.16 14.64
CA TYR A 101 -15.38 -4.00 16.10
C TYR A 101 -15.74 -2.59 16.58
N ASP A 102 -16.62 -1.91 15.85
CA ASP A 102 -17.18 -0.60 16.21
C ASP A 102 -16.16 0.54 16.38
N HIS A 103 -14.97 0.40 15.77
CA HIS A 103 -14.02 1.50 15.74
C HIS A 103 -14.43 2.57 14.74
N LEU A 104 -14.34 3.85 15.12
CA LEU A 104 -14.56 4.98 14.22
C LEU A 104 -13.35 5.16 13.30
N THR A 105 -13.28 4.35 12.25
CA THR A 105 -12.17 4.31 11.30
C THR A 105 -12.62 4.63 9.87
N GLU A 106 -11.67 5.03 9.02
CA GLU A 106 -11.86 5.27 7.59
C GLU A 106 -10.62 4.80 6.81
N PHE A 107 -10.86 4.07 5.70
CA PHE A 107 -9.82 3.89 4.67
C PHE A 107 -9.59 5.22 3.97
N PHE A 108 -8.33 5.69 3.94
CA PHE A 108 -7.98 6.94 3.30
C PHE A 108 -6.74 6.78 2.42
N ASP A 109 -6.94 6.88 1.11
CA ASP A 109 -5.86 6.66 0.16
C ASP A 109 -4.76 7.73 0.26
N ALA A 110 -3.52 7.29 0.33
CA ALA A 110 -2.33 8.14 0.39
C ALA A 110 -2.23 9.15 -0.77
N VAL A 111 -2.72 8.81 -1.96
CA VAL A 111 -2.71 9.71 -3.13
C VAL A 111 -3.51 10.99 -2.92
N ASN A 112 -4.43 11.01 -1.98
CA ASN A 112 -5.23 12.20 -1.68
C ASN A 112 -4.44 13.32 -0.98
N PHE A 113 -3.32 12.99 -0.32
CA PHE A 113 -2.60 13.93 0.53
C PHE A 113 -1.07 13.78 0.51
N ILE A 114 -0.53 12.73 -0.09
CA ILE A 114 0.92 12.59 -0.30
C ILE A 114 1.26 13.01 -1.70
N LYS A 115 2.00 14.12 -1.81
CA LYS A 115 2.44 14.69 -3.09
C LYS A 115 3.86 14.28 -3.39
N CYS A 116 4.12 13.99 -4.66
CA CYS A 116 5.44 13.69 -5.21
C CYS A 116 5.83 14.79 -6.19
N ASN A 117 7.03 15.35 -6.04
CA ASN A 117 7.52 16.37 -6.97
C ASN A 117 8.15 15.81 -8.25
N GLN A 118 8.01 14.52 -8.51
CA GLN A 118 8.60 13.87 -9.67
C GLN A 118 7.70 13.93 -10.90
N LYS A 119 8.25 14.45 -12.00
CA LYS A 119 7.53 14.55 -13.28
C LYS A 119 7.54 13.25 -14.09
N ASN A 120 8.56 12.40 -13.92
CA ASN A 120 8.68 11.16 -14.67
C ASN A 120 8.40 9.97 -13.75
N LEU A 121 7.39 9.19 -14.08
CA LEU A 121 7.10 7.95 -13.36
C LEU A 121 8.24 6.94 -13.54
N THR A 122 8.54 6.23 -12.48
CA THR A 122 9.37 5.02 -12.51
C THR A 122 8.88 4.06 -11.44
N LEU A 123 9.04 2.75 -11.65
CA LEU A 123 8.71 1.73 -10.64
C LEU A 123 9.65 1.78 -9.41
N HIS A 124 10.77 2.47 -9.51
CA HIS A 124 11.77 2.58 -8.45
C HIS A 124 12.13 4.05 -8.25
N ASN A 125 11.35 4.73 -7.49
CA ASN A 125 11.46 6.16 -7.33
C ASN A 125 12.16 6.56 -6.03
N ASN A 126 13.10 7.52 -6.13
CA ASN A 126 13.68 8.24 -5.01
C ASN A 126 13.16 9.70 -4.98
N GLY A 127 11.91 9.92 -5.40
CA GLY A 127 11.28 11.24 -5.40
C GLY A 127 11.15 11.83 -4.00
N ASN A 128 11.13 13.14 -3.91
CA ASN A 128 10.75 13.81 -2.68
C ASN A 128 9.24 13.77 -2.53
N PHE A 129 8.78 13.29 -1.39
CA PHE A 129 7.38 13.23 -1.03
C PHE A 129 7.09 14.26 0.07
N SER A 130 5.93 14.90 0.00
CA SER A 130 5.42 15.81 1.02
C SER A 130 4.00 15.42 1.42
N VAL A 131 3.59 15.80 2.61
CA VAL A 131 2.29 15.46 3.18
C VAL A 131 1.46 16.72 3.34
N GLU A 132 0.26 16.74 2.79
CA GLU A 132 -0.74 17.79 3.02
C GLU A 132 -1.45 17.50 4.35
N LYS A 133 -0.84 17.91 5.47
CA LYS A 133 -1.27 17.55 6.83
C LYS A 133 -2.72 17.94 7.16
N ASP A 134 -3.19 19.10 6.66
CA ASP A 134 -4.53 19.59 6.96
C ASP A 134 -5.61 18.64 6.43
N ILE A 135 -5.33 17.93 5.34
CA ILE A 135 -6.23 16.94 4.77
C ILE A 135 -6.37 15.74 5.71
N ILE A 136 -5.26 15.22 6.27
CA ILE A 136 -5.31 14.12 7.26
C ILE A 136 -5.99 14.58 8.55
N LEU A 137 -5.64 15.76 9.04
CA LEU A 137 -6.24 16.31 10.26
C LEU A 137 -7.75 16.49 10.10
N GLY A 138 -8.21 16.93 8.93
CA GLY A 138 -9.63 17.00 8.60
C GLY A 138 -10.33 15.62 8.66
N LYS A 139 -9.67 14.57 8.21
CA LYS A 139 -10.19 13.19 8.33
C LYS A 139 -10.24 12.72 9.77
N LEU A 140 -9.20 12.97 10.55
CA LEU A 140 -9.13 12.60 11.96
C LEU A 140 -10.08 13.41 12.86
N ALA A 141 -10.61 14.55 12.41
CA ALA A 141 -11.54 15.35 13.22
C ALA A 141 -12.75 14.53 13.69
N ASN A 142 -13.29 13.66 12.81
CA ASN A 142 -14.49 12.88 13.05
C ASN A 142 -14.23 11.35 13.13
N LYS A 143 -12.97 10.94 13.22
CA LYS A 143 -12.56 9.53 13.30
C LYS A 143 -11.53 9.35 14.40
N ASP A 144 -11.46 8.16 14.97
CA ASP A 144 -10.42 7.80 15.93
C ASP A 144 -9.18 7.29 15.22
N MET A 145 -9.38 6.71 14.03
CA MET A 145 -8.32 6.14 13.22
C MET A 145 -8.55 6.41 11.74
N VAL A 146 -7.45 6.52 10.98
CA VAL A 146 -7.43 6.39 9.53
C VAL A 146 -6.46 5.30 9.13
N VAL A 147 -6.88 4.45 8.18
CA VAL A 147 -6.05 3.38 7.63
C VAL A 147 -5.60 3.77 6.23
N ILE A 148 -4.30 3.80 6.02
CA ILE A 148 -3.65 4.36 4.84
C ILE A 148 -2.81 3.29 4.15
N PRO A 149 -2.99 3.04 2.83
CA PRO A 149 -2.04 2.26 2.07
C PRO A 149 -0.73 3.03 1.96
N GLY A 150 0.37 2.42 2.40
CA GLY A 150 1.70 3.01 2.26
C GLY A 150 2.24 2.94 0.83
N PHE A 151 3.54 3.24 0.66
CA PHE A 151 4.32 3.03 -0.56
C PHE A 151 3.99 3.97 -1.73
N ARG A 152 2.96 4.80 -1.69
CA ARG A 152 2.51 5.61 -2.82
C ARG A 152 2.15 7.05 -2.47
N GLY A 153 2.22 7.90 -3.47
CA GLY A 153 1.72 9.28 -3.50
C GLY A 153 1.28 9.62 -4.91
N ILE A 154 1.04 10.89 -5.19
CA ILE A 154 0.58 11.38 -6.49
C ILE A 154 1.45 12.56 -6.96
N ASN A 155 1.74 12.63 -8.25
CA ASN A 155 2.43 13.77 -8.86
C ASN A 155 1.46 14.85 -9.36
N SER A 156 2.03 15.92 -9.95
CA SER A 156 1.24 17.03 -10.52
C SER A 156 0.38 16.63 -11.72
N ASP A 157 0.69 15.51 -12.37
CA ASP A 157 -0.01 15.00 -13.54
C ASP A 157 -1.08 13.95 -13.16
N GLU A 158 -1.42 13.92 -11.84
CA GLU A 158 -2.37 12.96 -11.27
C GLU A 158 -1.99 11.49 -11.47
N GLU A 159 -0.69 11.20 -11.49
CA GLU A 159 -0.18 9.86 -11.67
C GLU A 159 0.39 9.32 -10.36
N ILE A 160 0.15 8.02 -10.08
CA ILE A 160 0.64 7.35 -8.88
C ILE A 160 2.17 7.21 -8.97
N CYS A 161 2.85 7.80 -7.99
CA CYS A 161 4.28 7.64 -7.76
C CYS A 161 4.52 6.63 -6.65
N LEU A 162 5.39 5.66 -6.90
CA LEU A 162 5.77 4.66 -5.91
C LEU A 162 6.99 5.15 -5.12
N MET A 163 6.98 4.96 -3.83
CA MET A 163 8.16 5.10 -2.99
C MET A 163 9.06 3.88 -3.21
N GLY A 164 10.36 4.03 -3.05
CA GLY A 164 11.32 2.95 -3.20
C GLY A 164 11.17 1.86 -2.12
N ARG A 165 12.21 1.02 -1.95
CA ARG A 165 12.24 -0.01 -0.91
C ARG A 165 11.96 0.59 0.47
N GLY A 166 11.16 -0.11 1.28
CA GLY A 166 10.71 0.40 2.57
C GLY A 166 9.67 1.53 2.46
N GLY A 167 8.98 1.62 1.32
CA GLY A 167 8.06 2.72 1.02
C GLY A 167 6.95 2.90 2.03
N SER A 168 6.44 1.82 2.63
CA SER A 168 5.41 1.94 3.68
C SER A 168 6.00 2.51 4.98
N ASP A 169 7.22 2.12 5.36
CA ASP A 169 7.93 2.72 6.51
C ASP A 169 8.24 4.19 6.25
N THR A 170 8.66 4.52 5.02
CA THR A 170 8.84 5.91 4.56
C THR A 170 7.54 6.68 4.66
N THR A 171 6.42 6.12 4.19
CA THR A 171 5.09 6.74 4.32
C THR A 171 4.76 7.03 5.78
N GLY A 172 4.93 6.05 6.66
CA GLY A 172 4.66 6.22 8.09
C GLY A 172 5.55 7.31 8.73
N SER A 173 6.84 7.34 8.38
CA SER A 173 7.79 8.30 8.94
C SER A 173 7.50 9.74 8.50
N ILE A 174 7.20 9.99 7.22
CA ILE A 174 6.89 11.34 6.73
C ILE A 174 5.56 11.86 7.32
N ILE A 175 4.55 10.99 7.45
CA ILE A 175 3.28 11.33 8.10
C ILE A 175 3.53 11.66 9.58
N ALA A 176 4.26 10.82 10.30
CA ALA A 176 4.55 11.01 11.72
C ALA A 176 5.32 12.32 11.97
N SER A 177 6.28 12.64 11.10
CA SER A 177 7.06 13.88 11.15
C SER A 177 6.16 15.10 10.89
N GLU A 178 5.36 15.09 9.83
CA GLU A 178 4.53 16.21 9.43
C GLU A 178 3.41 16.51 10.43
N LEU A 179 2.80 15.46 11.01
CA LEU A 179 1.79 15.58 12.05
C LEU A 179 2.38 15.86 13.44
N GLN A 180 3.71 15.89 13.58
CA GLN A 180 4.40 16.01 14.87
C GLN A 180 3.85 14.99 15.90
N SER A 181 3.76 13.74 15.45
CA SER A 181 3.13 12.67 16.22
C SER A 181 3.84 12.45 17.55
N ILE A 182 3.08 12.26 18.61
CA ILE A 182 3.61 11.98 19.97
C ILE A 182 4.41 10.68 19.97
N LYS A 183 4.00 9.70 19.13
CA LYS A 183 4.64 8.39 19.03
C LYS A 183 4.55 7.86 17.60
N TYR A 184 5.64 7.30 17.10
CA TYR A 184 5.69 6.50 15.88
C TYR A 184 6.13 5.08 16.24
N GLN A 185 5.37 4.08 15.79
CA GLN A 185 5.65 2.67 16.02
C GLN A 185 5.72 1.94 14.70
N ILE A 186 6.75 1.13 14.52
CA ILE A 186 6.91 0.22 13.38
C ILE A 186 6.64 -1.19 13.88
N TRP A 187 5.62 -1.84 13.32
CA TRP A 187 5.26 -3.23 13.61
C TRP A 187 5.80 -4.10 12.48
N THR A 188 6.73 -4.99 12.81
CA THR A 188 7.48 -5.78 11.84
C THR A 188 7.79 -7.17 12.38
N ASP A 189 8.18 -8.10 11.51
CA ASP A 189 8.57 -9.47 11.83
C ASP A 189 10.05 -9.59 12.25
N VAL A 190 10.76 -8.46 12.40
CA VAL A 190 12.14 -8.41 12.89
C VAL A 190 12.23 -7.74 14.25
N SER A 191 13.29 -8.04 15.00
CA SER A 191 13.43 -7.60 16.40
C SER A 191 13.67 -6.10 16.59
N GLY A 192 13.97 -5.36 15.52
CA GLY A 192 14.25 -3.93 15.58
C GLY A 192 15.01 -3.40 14.37
N ILE A 193 15.48 -2.17 14.47
CA ILE A 193 16.32 -1.54 13.45
C ILE A 193 17.77 -1.92 13.77
N TYR A 194 18.40 -2.58 12.80
CA TYR A 194 19.79 -3.02 12.93
C TYR A 194 20.76 -1.99 12.34
N SER A 195 21.97 -1.94 12.89
CA SER A 195 23.06 -1.10 12.35
C SER A 195 23.57 -1.53 10.98
N GLY A 196 23.10 -2.69 10.47
CA GLY A 196 23.40 -3.23 9.15
C GLY A 196 22.54 -4.46 8.84
N ASP A 197 22.67 -5.02 7.63
CA ASP A 197 21.94 -6.24 7.24
C ASP A 197 22.45 -7.47 8.01
N PRO A 198 21.69 -8.07 8.92
CA PRO A 198 22.14 -9.22 9.71
C PRO A 198 22.37 -10.48 8.89
N ASN A 199 21.84 -10.55 7.66
CA ASN A 199 22.09 -11.67 6.75
C ASN A 199 23.42 -11.54 5.99
N LYS A 200 24.00 -10.34 5.96
CA LYS A 200 25.23 -10.05 5.21
C LYS A 200 26.41 -9.66 6.11
N MET A 201 26.13 -9.19 7.30
CA MET A 201 27.14 -8.65 8.21
C MET A 201 27.13 -9.41 9.54
N LYS A 202 28.33 -9.81 10.00
CA LYS A 202 28.52 -10.30 11.37
C LYS A 202 28.68 -9.09 12.30
N ASN A 203 28.12 -9.16 13.50
CA ASN A 203 28.21 -8.10 14.53
C ASN A 203 27.37 -6.83 14.21
N VAL A 204 26.15 -7.02 13.76
CA VAL A 204 25.14 -5.95 13.72
C VAL A 204 24.42 -5.87 15.08
N HIS A 205 24.11 -4.64 15.52
CA HIS A 205 23.40 -4.37 16.78
C HIS A 205 22.03 -3.74 16.46
N ILE A 206 21.06 -4.03 17.35
CA ILE A 206 19.74 -3.36 17.35
C ILE A 206 19.90 -2.00 17.99
#